data_c457e041f1578161af86f689cf9760c7
#
_entry.id   c457e041f1578161af86f689cf9760c7
#
_cell.length_a   1.000
_cell.length_b   1.000
_cell.length_c   1.000
_cell.angle_alpha   90.00
_cell.angle_beta   90.00
_cell.angle_gamma   90.00
#
_symmetry.space_group_name_H-M   'P 1'
#
loop_
_entity.id
_entity.type
_entity.pdbx_description
1 polymer ?
#
loop_
_entity_poly.entity_id
_entity_poly.type
_entity_poly.pdbx_seq_one_letter_code
_entity_poly.pdbx_strand_id
1 'polypeptide(L)'
;MNRKQQTLLKRILLAVAGYAAILEKSRAAERLQMPAWMFGVLFLFPYLLVGREVILKALKNIRNGRVFDENFLMLIATVAAFCIGEYSEACAVMIFYQVGELFESLAVGKSRASITAMMSIAPEYANVEREGEIEQTDPDEVEVGSVILIRPGEKVPLDGIVLEGSSFLDTAALTGEPVPREVRPGDTVISGCVNGETALRVKTTKAYEDSTVARILQLVESASEKKTRMENFITRFARWYTPVVTVTAFLLAIVPPLILGVPAAPWIKRACIFLIVSCPCALVISVPLGFFGGIGAASKRGILVKGSNFLESAAELKTLVFDKTGTLTRGEFRVVGIHPAEGSGLSEAELLALAAHGESVSAHPIAQSVLQAYGGNIERARLGEMHEIAGHGLTGSLDGRELLLGNEKLLKSKDIDFPAVKEHGTVVYAAHGGCYVGHIVIADVLKPGAAEALKALRAVGVEKLVMLTGDRKEAAEAIAAEVGVDTVYHDLLPADKVEQVERLLKEAKPGERVGFVGDGINDAPVLMRADVGIAMGSLGSDAAIEAADLVIMDDELSKLADIIRISRKTVRIVRQNVAFALAVKAAVLVLGIFGLANMWEAVFGDVGVTVLAVLNAMRALTPPSARR
;
A
#
# COMPACT_ATOMS: atom_id res chain seq x y z
N MET A 1 5.37 15.45 -21.79
CA MET A 1 5.96 14.58 -22.84
C MET A 1 7.47 14.69 -22.78
N ASN A 2 8.16 13.55 -22.67
CA ASN A 2 9.62 13.52 -22.73
C ASN A 2 10.13 13.64 -24.18
N ARG A 3 11.46 13.82 -24.36
CA ARG A 3 12.09 14.02 -25.69
C ARG A 3 11.81 12.88 -26.69
N LYS A 4 11.72 11.63 -26.21
CA LYS A 4 11.40 10.45 -27.05
C LYS A 4 9.95 10.50 -27.54
N GLN A 5 9.00 10.82 -26.66
CA GLN A 5 7.57 10.94 -27.01
C GLN A 5 7.31 12.06 -28.02
N GLN A 6 8.00 13.20 -27.87
CA GLN A 6 7.92 14.31 -28.84
C GLN A 6 8.47 13.91 -30.22
N THR A 7 9.57 13.16 -30.24
CA THR A 7 10.16 12.68 -31.51
C THR A 7 9.22 11.66 -32.18
N LEU A 8 8.63 10.75 -31.42
CA LEU A 8 7.67 9.78 -31.95
C LEU A 8 6.42 10.47 -32.50
N LEU A 9 5.85 11.44 -31.77
CA LEU A 9 4.70 12.24 -32.25
C LEU A 9 5.01 12.94 -33.55
N LYS A 10 6.18 13.58 -33.72
CA LYS A 10 6.59 14.24 -34.96
C LYS A 10 6.66 13.25 -36.13
N ARG A 11 7.22 12.05 -35.91
CA ARG A 11 7.29 11.00 -36.94
C ARG A 11 5.90 10.50 -37.34
N ILE A 12 5.01 10.29 -36.36
CA ILE A 12 3.62 9.88 -36.61
C ILE A 12 2.91 10.94 -37.46
N LEU A 13 3.01 12.22 -37.09
CA LEU A 13 2.38 13.33 -37.85
C LEU A 13 2.89 13.42 -39.28
N LEU A 14 4.21 13.29 -39.49
CA LEU A 14 4.82 13.26 -40.82
C LEU A 14 4.37 12.04 -41.64
N ALA A 15 4.31 10.88 -41.04
CA ALA A 15 3.85 9.66 -41.69
C ALA A 15 2.36 9.75 -42.07
N VAL A 16 1.51 10.28 -41.19
CA VAL A 16 0.08 10.52 -41.47
C VAL A 16 -0.10 11.51 -42.62
N ALA A 17 0.63 12.60 -42.61
CA ALA A 17 0.59 13.58 -43.71
C ALA A 17 1.06 12.97 -45.06
N GLY A 18 2.15 12.19 -45.02
CA GLY A 18 2.63 11.47 -46.22
C GLY A 18 1.63 10.42 -46.69
N TYR A 19 1.06 9.64 -45.79
CA TYR A 19 0.03 8.65 -46.08
C TYR A 19 -1.22 9.29 -46.73
N ALA A 20 -1.74 10.38 -46.15
CA ALA A 20 -2.90 11.11 -46.67
C ALA A 20 -2.64 11.68 -48.08
N ALA A 21 -1.45 12.27 -48.27
CA ALA A 21 -1.05 12.84 -49.59
C ALA A 21 -0.93 11.75 -50.67
N ILE A 22 -0.43 10.54 -50.31
CA ILE A 22 -0.35 9.41 -51.24
C ILE A 22 -1.74 8.88 -51.54
N LEU A 23 -2.62 8.78 -50.53
CA LEU A 23 -4.00 8.28 -50.68
C LEU A 23 -4.84 9.20 -51.61
N GLU A 24 -4.68 10.53 -51.47
CA GLU A 24 -5.34 11.49 -52.33
C GLU A 24 -4.84 11.41 -53.80
N LYS A 25 -3.51 11.29 -53.97
CA LYS A 25 -2.91 11.11 -55.29
C LYS A 25 -3.17 9.72 -55.88
N SER A 26 -3.33 8.67 -55.10
CA SER A 26 -3.66 7.33 -55.63
C SER A 26 -5.02 7.30 -56.31
N ARG A 27 -6.03 8.02 -55.79
CA ARG A 27 -7.32 8.21 -56.45
C ARG A 27 -7.23 8.96 -57.79
N ALA A 28 -6.26 9.86 -57.89
CA ALA A 28 -5.99 10.56 -59.13
C ALA A 28 -5.12 9.72 -60.11
N ALA A 29 -4.23 8.89 -59.56
CA ALA A 29 -3.30 8.06 -60.34
C ALA A 29 -3.94 6.76 -60.88
N GLU A 30 -5.06 6.29 -60.33
CA GLU A 30 -5.92 5.28 -60.95
C GLU A 30 -6.39 5.74 -62.36
N ARG A 31 -6.57 7.04 -62.53
CA ARG A 31 -6.86 7.64 -63.85
C ARG A 31 -5.64 7.67 -64.81
N LEU A 32 -4.42 7.55 -64.27
CA LEU A 32 -3.14 7.63 -65.03
C LEU A 32 -2.55 6.25 -65.31
N GLN A 33 -3.22 5.12 -65.02
CA GLN A 33 -2.78 3.72 -65.23
C GLN A 33 -1.35 3.44 -64.71
N MET A 34 -0.98 3.99 -63.58
CA MET A 34 0.33 3.74 -62.95
C MET A 34 0.48 2.30 -62.51
N PRO A 35 1.66 1.65 -62.69
CA PRO A 35 1.87 0.26 -62.27
C PRO A 35 1.81 0.10 -60.74
N ALA A 36 1.18 -0.97 -60.29
CA ALA A 36 0.91 -1.24 -58.86
C ALA A 36 2.15 -1.18 -57.96
N TRP A 37 3.33 -1.61 -58.43
CA TRP A 37 4.56 -1.57 -57.67
C TRP A 37 5.03 -0.14 -57.32
N MET A 38 4.68 0.87 -58.09
CA MET A 38 4.99 2.27 -57.80
C MET A 38 4.26 2.77 -56.54
N PHE A 39 3.02 2.30 -56.30
CA PHE A 39 2.30 2.57 -55.05
C PHE A 39 2.99 1.90 -53.86
N GLY A 40 3.51 0.69 -54.04
CA GLY A 40 4.31 0.02 -53.02
C GLY A 40 5.53 0.85 -52.58
N VAL A 41 6.27 1.41 -53.53
CA VAL A 41 7.42 2.27 -53.22
C VAL A 41 6.99 3.58 -52.54
N LEU A 42 5.87 4.19 -52.92
CA LEU A 42 5.37 5.40 -52.31
C LEU A 42 4.93 5.14 -50.85
N PHE A 43 4.18 4.08 -50.60
CA PHE A 43 3.76 3.73 -49.23
C PHE A 43 4.92 3.21 -48.34
N LEU A 44 6.01 2.71 -48.94
CA LEU A 44 7.18 2.27 -48.20
C LEU A 44 7.85 3.43 -47.42
N PHE A 45 7.81 4.67 -47.96
CA PHE A 45 8.41 5.82 -47.28
C PHE A 45 7.75 6.11 -45.91
N PRO A 46 6.44 6.41 -45.82
CA PRO A 46 5.79 6.64 -44.50
C PRO A 46 5.84 5.39 -43.63
N TYR A 47 5.77 4.17 -44.18
CA TYR A 47 5.91 2.92 -43.45
C TYR A 47 7.27 2.83 -42.75
N LEU A 48 8.39 3.04 -43.45
CA LEU A 48 9.73 3.02 -42.89
C LEU A 48 9.96 4.16 -41.90
N LEU A 49 9.40 5.35 -42.17
CA LEU A 49 9.52 6.51 -41.26
C LEU A 49 8.96 6.23 -39.90
N VAL A 50 7.77 5.64 -39.83
CA VAL A 50 7.07 5.36 -38.56
C VAL A 50 7.47 3.99 -37.99
N GLY A 51 7.70 2.97 -38.85
CA GLY A 51 8.00 1.59 -38.45
C GLY A 51 9.46 1.33 -38.07
N ARG A 52 10.37 2.29 -38.25
CA ARG A 52 11.82 2.12 -38.01
C ARG A 52 12.11 1.47 -36.63
N GLU A 53 11.47 1.95 -35.58
CA GLU A 53 11.72 1.45 -34.22
C GLU A 53 11.21 0.01 -34.04
N VAL A 54 10.04 -0.31 -34.60
CA VAL A 54 9.45 -1.65 -34.58
C VAL A 54 10.36 -2.63 -35.31
N ILE A 55 10.81 -2.26 -36.51
CA ILE A 55 11.71 -3.08 -37.34
C ILE A 55 13.03 -3.35 -36.61
N LEU A 56 13.65 -2.30 -36.05
CA LEU A 56 14.92 -2.45 -35.32
C LEU A 56 14.76 -3.28 -34.03
N LYS A 57 13.67 -3.08 -33.28
CA LYS A 57 13.36 -3.88 -32.11
C LYS A 57 13.13 -5.36 -32.47
N ALA A 58 12.33 -5.64 -33.51
CA ALA A 58 12.07 -6.97 -34.01
C ALA A 58 13.37 -7.69 -34.40
N LEU A 59 14.22 -7.06 -35.20
CA LEU A 59 15.52 -7.63 -35.63
C LEU A 59 16.45 -7.90 -34.43
N LYS A 60 16.50 -6.99 -33.47
CA LYS A 60 17.28 -7.17 -32.23
C LYS A 60 16.76 -8.33 -31.41
N ASN A 61 15.44 -8.49 -31.28
CA ASN A 61 14.81 -9.54 -30.48
C ASN A 61 14.97 -10.92 -31.15
N ILE A 62 14.90 -10.99 -32.49
CA ILE A 62 15.24 -12.22 -33.24
C ILE A 62 16.68 -12.64 -32.94
N ARG A 63 17.64 -11.69 -33.03
CA ARG A 63 19.06 -11.97 -32.74
C ARG A 63 19.28 -12.47 -31.30
N ASN A 64 18.44 -12.02 -30.35
CA ASN A 64 18.50 -12.43 -28.95
C ASN A 64 17.67 -13.70 -28.65
N GLY A 65 17.16 -14.43 -29.66
CA GLY A 65 16.39 -15.66 -29.50
C GLY A 65 14.94 -15.45 -29.03
N ARG A 66 14.44 -14.21 -29.00
CA ARG A 66 13.06 -13.86 -28.64
C ARG A 66 12.24 -13.61 -29.92
N VAL A 67 11.84 -14.71 -30.58
CA VAL A 67 11.23 -14.66 -31.92
C VAL A 67 9.73 -14.29 -31.88
N PHE A 68 9.01 -14.60 -30.79
CA PHE A 68 7.56 -14.41 -30.71
C PHE A 68 7.19 -13.17 -29.87
N ASP A 69 7.78 -12.02 -30.20
CA ASP A 69 7.38 -10.74 -29.60
C ASP A 69 6.40 -9.95 -30.49
N GLU A 70 5.77 -8.95 -29.93
CA GLU A 70 4.78 -8.12 -30.61
C GLU A 70 5.34 -7.40 -31.84
N ASN A 71 6.57 -6.88 -31.75
CA ASN A 71 7.23 -6.18 -32.86
C ASN A 71 7.51 -7.12 -34.04
N PHE A 72 7.88 -8.37 -33.76
CA PHE A 72 8.08 -9.39 -34.77
C PHE A 72 6.78 -9.77 -35.48
N LEU A 73 5.68 -9.98 -34.71
CA LEU A 73 4.38 -10.31 -35.29
C LEU A 73 3.86 -9.17 -36.18
N MET A 74 3.98 -7.91 -35.72
CA MET A 74 3.62 -6.75 -36.50
C MET A 74 4.46 -6.62 -37.77
N LEU A 75 5.77 -6.87 -37.68
CA LEU A 75 6.66 -6.83 -38.84
C LEU A 75 6.26 -7.88 -39.87
N ILE A 76 6.06 -9.15 -39.48
CA ILE A 76 5.65 -10.23 -40.39
C ILE A 76 4.29 -9.92 -41.02
N ALA A 77 3.30 -9.50 -40.24
CA ALA A 77 1.96 -9.20 -40.75
C ALA A 77 1.99 -8.08 -41.79
N THR A 78 2.73 -6.99 -41.50
CA THR A 78 2.80 -5.84 -42.42
C THR A 78 3.65 -6.14 -43.65
N VAL A 79 4.75 -6.90 -43.54
CA VAL A 79 5.55 -7.35 -44.72
C VAL A 79 4.72 -8.29 -45.59
N ALA A 80 3.99 -9.26 -45.01
CA ALA A 80 3.10 -10.15 -45.75
C ALA A 80 2.01 -9.36 -46.49
N ALA A 81 1.44 -8.33 -45.83
CA ALA A 81 0.47 -7.43 -46.49
C ALA A 81 1.07 -6.67 -47.66
N PHE A 82 2.32 -6.18 -47.57
CA PHE A 82 3.05 -5.61 -48.69
C PHE A 82 3.23 -6.62 -49.83
N CYS A 83 3.57 -7.88 -49.53
CA CYS A 83 3.77 -8.94 -50.54
C CYS A 83 2.49 -9.27 -51.34
N ILE A 84 1.30 -9.14 -50.73
CA ILE A 84 0.01 -9.40 -51.39
C ILE A 84 -0.57 -8.14 -52.04
N GLY A 85 0.14 -6.98 -52.02
CA GLY A 85 -0.28 -5.74 -52.66
C GLY A 85 -1.15 -4.80 -51.81
N GLU A 86 -1.38 -5.13 -50.54
CA GLU A 86 -2.17 -4.31 -49.57
C GLU A 86 -1.30 -3.21 -48.92
N TYR A 87 -0.65 -2.40 -49.74
CA TYR A 87 0.34 -1.40 -49.30
C TYR A 87 -0.24 -0.34 -48.35
N SER A 88 -1.43 0.15 -48.68
CA SER A 88 -2.17 1.16 -47.91
C SER A 88 -2.53 0.62 -46.50
N GLU A 89 -3.08 -0.62 -46.46
CA GLU A 89 -3.46 -1.25 -45.19
C GLU A 89 -2.24 -1.51 -44.31
N ALA A 90 -1.13 -2.03 -44.88
CA ALA A 90 0.11 -2.26 -44.14
C ALA A 90 0.71 -0.99 -43.54
N CYS A 91 0.73 0.10 -44.31
CA CYS A 91 1.21 1.38 -43.83
C CYS A 91 0.31 1.94 -42.70
N ALA A 92 -0.99 1.89 -42.89
CA ALA A 92 -1.96 2.34 -41.90
C ALA A 92 -1.88 1.56 -40.59
N VAL A 93 -1.77 0.22 -40.65
CA VAL A 93 -1.56 -0.65 -39.49
C VAL A 93 -0.34 -0.20 -38.69
N MET A 94 0.79 0.07 -39.34
CA MET A 94 2.01 0.52 -38.68
C MET A 94 1.84 1.90 -38.02
N ILE A 95 1.14 2.83 -38.69
CA ILE A 95 0.82 4.15 -38.12
C ILE A 95 -0.05 4.02 -36.87
N PHE A 96 -1.14 3.25 -36.94
CA PHE A 96 -2.02 3.05 -35.80
C PHE A 96 -1.34 2.35 -34.63
N TYR A 97 -0.51 1.36 -34.91
CA TYR A 97 0.31 0.71 -33.88
C TYR A 97 1.19 1.71 -33.14
N GLN A 98 1.88 2.59 -33.86
CA GLN A 98 2.74 3.61 -33.26
C GLN A 98 1.94 4.70 -32.51
N VAL A 99 0.74 5.02 -32.96
CA VAL A 99 -0.18 5.88 -32.19
C VAL A 99 -0.52 5.20 -30.86
N GLY A 100 -0.81 3.90 -30.89
CA GLY A 100 -1.07 3.10 -29.68
C GLY A 100 0.13 3.10 -28.72
N GLU A 101 1.35 2.83 -29.21
CA GLU A 101 2.58 2.89 -28.39
C GLU A 101 2.79 4.29 -27.75
N LEU A 102 2.47 5.36 -28.49
CA LEU A 102 2.54 6.72 -27.95
C LEU A 102 1.55 6.93 -26.80
N PHE A 103 0.27 6.56 -26.98
CA PHE A 103 -0.75 6.66 -25.94
C PHE A 103 -0.40 5.82 -24.70
N GLU A 104 0.09 4.61 -24.91
CA GLU A 104 0.59 3.73 -23.86
C GLU A 104 1.72 4.39 -23.05
N SER A 105 2.74 4.88 -23.76
CA SER A 105 3.89 5.57 -23.14
C SER A 105 3.46 6.80 -22.33
N LEU A 106 2.46 7.56 -22.82
CA LEU A 106 1.91 8.72 -22.11
C LEU A 106 1.14 8.30 -20.86
N ALA A 107 0.32 7.26 -20.95
CA ALA A 107 -0.50 6.77 -19.84
C ALA A 107 0.35 6.14 -18.73
N VAL A 108 1.31 5.28 -19.10
CA VAL A 108 2.28 4.70 -18.18
C VAL A 108 3.13 5.78 -17.52
N GLY A 109 3.57 6.77 -18.31
CA GLY A 109 4.31 7.93 -17.80
C GLY A 109 3.51 8.73 -16.78
N LYS A 110 2.21 8.98 -17.03
CA LYS A 110 1.33 9.70 -16.10
C LYS A 110 1.06 8.92 -14.83
N SER A 111 0.89 7.61 -14.92
CA SER A 111 0.70 6.75 -13.74
C SER A 111 1.97 6.67 -12.89
N ARG A 112 3.13 6.50 -13.52
CA ARG A 112 4.42 6.56 -12.82
C ARG A 112 4.66 7.93 -12.19
N ALA A 113 4.35 9.03 -12.89
CA ALA A 113 4.47 10.38 -12.34
C ALA A 113 3.58 10.60 -11.11
N SER A 114 2.41 9.95 -11.02
CA SER A 114 1.58 9.99 -9.81
C SER A 114 2.21 9.25 -8.63
N ILE A 115 2.98 8.19 -8.89
CA ILE A 115 3.79 7.49 -7.87
C ILE A 115 5.03 8.32 -7.53
N THR A 116 5.69 8.92 -8.54
CA THR A 116 6.83 9.83 -8.34
C THR A 116 6.43 11.13 -7.62
N ALA A 117 5.18 11.60 -7.77
CA ALA A 117 4.66 12.71 -6.96
C ALA A 117 4.53 12.34 -5.47
N MET A 118 4.38 11.05 -5.13
CA MET A 118 4.55 10.56 -3.78
C MET A 118 6.02 10.52 -3.37
N MET A 119 6.95 10.27 -4.29
CA MET A 119 8.39 10.40 -4.07
C MET A 119 8.84 11.86 -3.89
N SER A 120 7.96 12.84 -4.16
CA SER A 120 8.21 14.26 -3.82
C SER A 120 8.21 14.54 -2.31
N ILE A 121 8.00 13.51 -1.47
CA ILE A 121 8.20 13.57 -0.02
C ILE A 121 9.69 13.70 0.32
N ALA A 122 10.59 13.19 -0.54
CA ALA A 122 12.03 13.29 -0.33
C ALA A 122 12.47 14.75 -0.19
N PRO A 123 13.28 15.07 0.82
CA PRO A 123 13.94 16.35 0.94
C PRO A 123 15.06 16.45 -0.10
N GLU A 124 15.26 17.64 -0.64
CA GLU A 124 16.32 17.88 -1.63
C GLU A 124 17.66 18.26 -0.97
N TYR A 125 17.61 18.77 0.26
CA TYR A 125 18.76 19.22 1.02
C TYR A 125 18.47 19.23 2.53
N ALA A 126 19.54 19.32 3.33
CA ALA A 126 19.51 19.57 4.76
C ALA A 126 20.34 20.82 5.08
N ASN A 127 19.84 21.71 5.95
CA ASN A 127 20.63 22.82 6.47
C ASN A 127 21.30 22.39 7.77
N VAL A 128 22.56 22.02 7.71
CA VAL A 128 23.35 21.51 8.86
C VAL A 128 24.08 22.65 9.53
N GLU A 129 24.01 22.72 10.85
CA GLU A 129 24.78 23.67 11.66
C GLU A 129 26.19 23.10 11.98
N ARG A 130 27.24 23.74 11.42
CA ARG A 130 28.61 23.38 11.68
C ARG A 130 29.35 24.63 12.14
N GLU A 131 29.99 24.57 13.30
CA GLU A 131 30.80 25.68 13.89
C GLU A 131 30.05 27.03 13.98
N GLY A 132 28.69 26.99 14.07
CA GLY A 132 27.86 28.19 14.15
C GLY A 132 27.44 28.77 12.79
N GLU A 133 27.87 28.18 11.70
CA GLU A 133 27.37 28.50 10.33
C GLU A 133 26.40 27.43 9.82
N ILE A 134 25.47 27.83 8.96
CA ILE A 134 24.49 26.93 8.36
C ILE A 134 24.97 26.58 6.96
N GLU A 135 25.31 25.31 6.76
CA GLU A 135 25.74 24.76 5.48
C GLU A 135 24.59 23.93 4.88
N GLN A 136 24.28 24.16 3.60
CA GLN A 136 23.33 23.35 2.85
C GLN A 136 24.04 22.12 2.27
N THR A 137 23.65 20.94 2.72
CA THR A 137 24.30 19.66 2.43
C THR A 137 23.27 18.67 1.89
N ASP A 138 23.69 17.67 1.11
CA ASP A 138 22.83 16.55 0.72
C ASP A 138 22.43 15.76 1.98
N PRO A 139 21.16 15.38 2.15
CA PRO A 139 20.72 14.57 3.28
C PRO A 139 21.52 13.28 3.50
N ASP A 140 22.03 12.65 2.43
CA ASP A 140 22.88 11.46 2.49
C ASP A 140 24.23 11.68 3.19
N GLU A 141 24.71 12.93 3.23
CA GLU A 141 26.01 13.30 3.82
C GLU A 141 25.88 13.77 5.28
N VAL A 142 24.67 13.77 5.86
CA VAL A 142 24.43 14.23 7.22
C VAL A 142 24.66 13.11 8.23
N GLU A 143 25.61 13.30 9.13
CA GLU A 143 25.91 12.33 10.19
C GLU A 143 24.83 12.31 11.29
N VAL A 144 24.64 11.14 11.91
CA VAL A 144 23.77 10.99 13.08
C VAL A 144 24.31 11.81 14.26
N GLY A 145 23.41 12.58 14.88
CA GLY A 145 23.76 13.48 15.98
C GLY A 145 24.06 14.91 15.55
N SER A 146 24.09 15.21 14.24
CA SER A 146 24.20 16.56 13.71
C SER A 146 22.96 17.40 14.07
N VAL A 147 23.16 18.71 14.19
CA VAL A 147 22.06 19.66 14.38
C VAL A 147 21.68 20.24 13.03
N ILE A 148 20.39 20.13 12.69
CA ILE A 148 19.84 20.67 11.45
C ILE A 148 18.84 21.78 11.78
N LEU A 149 18.82 22.82 10.93
CA LEU A 149 17.84 23.91 11.00
C LEU A 149 16.77 23.70 9.91
N ILE A 150 15.52 23.64 10.34
CA ILE A 150 14.37 23.47 9.44
C ILE A 150 13.54 24.74 9.46
N ARG A 151 13.52 25.47 8.34
CA ARG A 151 12.81 26.74 8.23
C ARG A 151 11.31 26.52 7.94
N PRO A 152 10.44 27.51 8.18
CA PRO A 152 9.04 27.45 7.77
C PRO A 152 8.88 27.11 6.29
N GLY A 153 8.01 26.15 5.99
CA GLY A 153 7.77 25.65 4.63
C GLY A 153 8.79 24.64 4.10
N GLU A 154 9.88 24.38 4.82
CA GLU A 154 10.85 23.37 4.45
C GLU A 154 10.41 21.98 4.92
N LYS A 155 10.85 20.95 4.18
CA LYS A 155 10.67 19.56 4.60
C LYS A 155 11.70 19.19 5.66
N VAL A 156 11.29 18.38 6.62
CA VAL A 156 12.17 17.74 7.58
C VAL A 156 13.08 16.77 6.83
N PRO A 157 14.42 16.98 6.79
CA PRO A 157 15.30 16.18 5.96
C PRO A 157 15.62 14.80 6.56
N LEU A 158 15.75 14.71 7.88
CA LEU A 158 16.07 13.48 8.61
C LEU A 158 15.22 13.35 9.87
N ASP A 159 15.05 12.11 10.34
CA ASP A 159 14.40 11.83 11.62
C ASP A 159 15.26 12.37 12.77
N GLY A 160 14.61 13.00 13.77
CA GLY A 160 15.35 13.61 14.85
C GLY A 160 14.49 14.02 16.05
N ILE A 161 15.14 14.70 17.01
CA ILE A 161 14.51 15.25 18.22
C ILE A 161 14.64 16.77 18.18
N VAL A 162 13.55 17.48 18.44
CA VAL A 162 13.54 18.95 18.53
C VAL A 162 14.37 19.39 19.72
N LEU A 163 15.38 20.23 19.49
CA LEU A 163 16.18 20.87 20.53
C LEU A 163 15.58 22.22 20.93
N GLU A 164 15.21 23.02 19.92
CA GLU A 164 14.70 24.38 20.10
C GLU A 164 13.62 24.69 19.06
N GLY A 165 12.66 25.51 19.46
CA GLY A 165 11.52 25.93 18.63
C GLY A 165 10.26 25.13 18.93
N SER A 166 9.11 25.69 18.56
CA SER A 166 7.81 25.03 18.60
C SER A 166 7.07 25.40 17.33
N SER A 167 6.53 24.41 16.63
CA SER A 167 5.89 24.60 15.33
C SER A 167 4.80 23.55 15.09
N PHE A 168 4.08 23.71 14.00
CA PHE A 168 3.18 22.68 13.48
C PHE A 168 3.81 21.98 12.29
N LEU A 169 3.81 20.65 12.31
CA LEU A 169 4.28 19.82 11.19
C LEU A 169 3.09 19.32 10.38
N ASP A 170 3.06 19.63 9.09
CA ASP A 170 2.13 19.01 8.16
C ASP A 170 2.63 17.60 7.81
N THR A 171 1.88 16.60 8.28
CA THR A 171 2.15 15.18 8.08
C THR A 171 1.30 14.57 6.96
N ALA A 172 0.44 15.36 6.30
CA ALA A 172 -0.56 14.87 5.35
C ALA A 172 0.04 14.06 4.18
N ALA A 173 1.26 14.41 3.76
CA ALA A 173 1.97 13.69 2.70
C ALA A 173 2.37 12.25 3.11
N LEU A 174 2.59 12.01 4.41
CA LEU A 174 2.98 10.72 4.98
C LEU A 174 1.78 9.94 5.51
N THR A 175 1.01 10.55 6.42
CA THR A 175 -0.09 9.87 7.13
C THR A 175 -1.44 10.01 6.43
N GLY A 176 -1.58 10.99 5.55
CA GLY A 176 -2.87 11.34 4.94
C GLY A 176 -3.79 12.15 5.87
N GLU A 177 -3.35 12.51 7.07
CA GLU A 177 -4.11 13.34 8.02
C GLU A 177 -4.02 14.82 7.65
N PRO A 178 -5.16 15.54 7.54
CA PRO A 178 -5.16 16.96 7.17
C PRO A 178 -4.82 17.89 8.35
N VAL A 179 -4.74 17.37 9.59
CA VAL A 179 -4.50 18.17 10.78
C VAL A 179 -3.01 18.20 11.10
N PRO A 180 -2.34 19.38 11.09
CA PRO A 180 -0.95 19.48 11.45
C PRO A 180 -0.70 19.10 12.92
N ARG A 181 0.42 18.41 13.17
CA ARG A 181 0.85 17.99 14.51
C ARG A 181 1.71 19.08 15.16
N GLU A 182 1.36 19.53 16.34
CA GLU A 182 2.20 20.42 17.14
C GLU A 182 3.45 19.66 17.65
N VAL A 183 4.63 20.31 17.58
CA VAL A 183 5.89 19.79 18.09
C VAL A 183 6.60 20.83 18.94
N ARG A 184 7.23 20.37 20.05
CA ARG A 184 7.93 21.17 21.05
C ARG A 184 9.31 20.58 21.34
N PRO A 185 10.20 21.30 22.04
CA PRO A 185 11.49 20.74 22.45
C PRO A 185 11.33 19.43 23.22
N GLY A 186 12.08 18.41 22.79
CA GLY A 186 12.00 17.03 23.28
C GLY A 186 11.14 16.09 22.44
N ASP A 187 10.28 16.61 21.55
CA ASP A 187 9.45 15.78 20.69
C ASP A 187 10.25 15.23 19.50
N THR A 188 9.85 14.05 19.03
CA THR A 188 10.41 13.43 17.82
C THR A 188 9.76 13.99 16.56
N VAL A 189 10.59 14.27 15.56
CA VAL A 189 10.17 14.65 14.20
C VAL A 189 10.62 13.62 13.20
N ILE A 190 9.80 13.40 12.18
CA ILE A 190 10.02 12.42 11.11
C ILE A 190 10.32 13.12 9.79
N SER A 191 11.26 12.56 9.04
CA SER A 191 11.60 13.05 7.71
C SER A 191 10.40 13.06 6.77
N GLY A 192 10.33 14.05 5.87
CA GLY A 192 9.26 14.20 4.89
C GLY A 192 8.03 15.01 5.33
N CYS A 193 7.89 15.31 6.63
CA CYS A 193 6.91 16.30 7.09
C CYS A 193 7.31 17.71 6.64
N VAL A 194 6.33 18.61 6.47
CA VAL A 194 6.61 20.01 6.14
C VAL A 194 6.48 20.86 7.39
N ASN A 195 7.53 21.64 7.70
CA ASN A 195 7.51 22.55 8.84
C ASN A 195 6.59 23.76 8.56
N GLY A 196 5.77 24.14 9.54
CA GLY A 196 4.78 25.22 9.42
C GLY A 196 5.36 26.61 9.70
N GLU A 197 5.17 27.11 10.93
CA GLU A 197 5.24 28.55 11.22
C GLU A 197 6.60 29.05 11.71
N THR A 198 7.34 28.23 12.50
CA THR A 198 8.59 28.67 13.13
C THR A 198 9.74 27.74 12.77
N ALA A 199 10.96 28.27 12.81
CA ALA A 199 12.15 27.46 12.57
C ALA A 199 12.37 26.48 13.73
N LEU A 200 12.75 25.25 13.40
CA LEU A 200 13.06 24.18 14.34
C LEU A 200 14.55 23.85 14.26
N ARG A 201 15.21 23.73 15.41
CA ARG A 201 16.53 23.10 15.52
C ARG A 201 16.35 21.66 15.98
N VAL A 202 16.81 20.72 15.18
CA VAL A 202 16.58 19.29 15.35
C VAL A 202 17.90 18.56 15.37
N LYS A 203 18.09 17.68 16.35
CA LYS A 203 19.24 16.76 16.40
C LYS A 203 18.86 15.47 15.69
N THR A 204 19.63 15.09 14.67
CA THR A 204 19.37 13.89 13.87
C THR A 204 19.59 12.62 14.72
N THR A 205 18.68 11.65 14.57
CA THR A 205 18.75 10.37 15.29
C THR A 205 19.03 9.18 14.39
N LYS A 206 18.84 9.34 13.07
CA LYS A 206 19.08 8.30 12.07
C LYS A 206 19.86 8.86 10.89
N ALA A 207 20.61 7.99 10.19
CA ALA A 207 21.16 8.31 8.87
C ALA A 207 20.03 8.40 7.82
N TYR A 208 20.30 9.03 6.67
CA TYR A 208 19.27 9.21 5.64
C TYR A 208 18.71 7.88 5.11
N GLU A 209 19.57 6.89 4.86
CA GLU A 209 19.16 5.55 4.41
C GLU A 209 18.18 4.85 5.37
N ASP A 210 18.31 5.14 6.67
CA ASP A 210 17.45 4.62 7.74
C ASP A 210 16.28 5.56 8.09
N SER A 211 16.20 6.72 7.44
CA SER A 211 15.13 7.68 7.68
C SER A 211 13.76 7.14 7.23
N THR A 212 12.73 7.64 7.86
CA THR A 212 11.34 7.26 7.54
C THR A 212 11.02 7.45 6.05
N VAL A 213 11.44 8.56 5.45
CA VAL A 213 11.24 8.83 4.03
C VAL A 213 11.99 7.84 3.15
N ALA A 214 13.28 7.60 3.39
CA ALA A 214 14.07 6.68 2.57
C ALA A 214 13.48 5.27 2.58
N ARG A 215 13.04 4.79 3.73
CA ARG A 215 12.36 3.48 3.86
C ARG A 215 11.02 3.42 3.14
N ILE A 216 10.19 4.47 3.23
CA ILE A 216 8.94 4.55 2.48
C ILE A 216 9.21 4.49 0.98
N LEU A 217 10.20 5.23 0.49
CA LEU A 217 10.57 5.24 -0.91
C LEU A 217 11.05 3.87 -1.38
N GLN A 218 11.92 3.22 -0.62
CA GLN A 218 12.40 1.86 -0.90
C GLN A 218 11.26 0.83 -0.94
N LEU A 219 10.30 0.93 -0.01
CA LEU A 219 9.13 0.05 0.02
C LEU A 219 8.20 0.26 -1.17
N VAL A 220 7.98 1.51 -1.58
CA VAL A 220 7.17 1.84 -2.78
C VAL A 220 7.87 1.34 -4.04
N GLU A 221 9.19 1.46 -4.13
CA GLU A 221 9.98 0.96 -5.26
C GLU A 221 9.95 -0.58 -5.32
N SER A 222 10.20 -1.25 -4.20
CA SER A 222 10.17 -2.72 -4.11
C SER A 222 8.77 -3.30 -4.28
N ALA A 223 7.71 -2.54 -3.95
CA ALA A 223 6.33 -2.97 -4.16
C ALA A 223 6.00 -3.28 -5.62
N SER A 224 6.73 -2.66 -6.55
CA SER A 224 6.58 -2.92 -7.99
C SER A 224 7.17 -4.25 -8.45
N GLU A 225 8.04 -4.88 -7.66
CA GLU A 225 8.72 -6.13 -8.03
C GLU A 225 7.91 -7.39 -7.70
N LYS A 226 7.06 -7.35 -6.68
CA LYS A 226 6.22 -8.48 -6.24
C LYS A 226 4.96 -8.60 -7.09
N LYS A 227 5.01 -9.49 -8.10
CA LYS A 227 3.91 -9.71 -9.06
C LYS A 227 2.71 -10.40 -8.43
N THR A 228 1.51 -9.94 -8.79
CA THR A 228 0.23 -10.56 -8.46
C THR A 228 0.06 -11.94 -9.10
N ARG A 229 -0.91 -12.73 -8.61
CA ARG A 229 -1.33 -13.96 -9.27
C ARG A 229 -1.85 -13.69 -10.68
N MET A 230 -2.57 -12.57 -10.85
CA MET A 230 -3.11 -12.14 -12.13
C MET A 230 -1.99 -11.78 -13.12
N GLU A 231 -0.95 -11.04 -12.70
CA GLU A 231 0.21 -10.74 -13.55
C GLU A 231 0.99 -12.01 -13.95
N ASN A 232 1.17 -12.94 -13.02
CA ASN A 232 1.79 -14.23 -13.29
C ASN A 232 0.95 -15.07 -14.26
N PHE A 233 -0.39 -15.04 -14.12
CA PHE A 233 -1.30 -15.70 -15.06
C PHE A 233 -1.14 -15.10 -16.46
N ILE A 234 -1.15 -13.78 -16.61
CA ILE A 234 -1.01 -13.10 -17.91
C ILE A 234 0.34 -13.42 -18.54
N THR A 235 1.42 -13.39 -17.76
CA THR A 235 2.76 -13.74 -18.25
C THR A 235 2.82 -15.20 -18.76
N ARG A 236 2.19 -16.12 -18.05
CA ARG A 236 2.10 -17.53 -18.44
C ARG A 236 1.19 -17.70 -19.65
N PHE A 237 0.05 -17.03 -19.67
CA PHE A 237 -0.88 -17.03 -20.79
C PHE A 237 -0.23 -16.50 -22.07
N ALA A 238 0.44 -15.35 -22.03
CA ALA A 238 1.14 -14.77 -23.18
C ALA A 238 2.20 -15.71 -23.75
N ARG A 239 2.94 -16.41 -22.90
CA ARG A 239 3.98 -17.38 -23.33
C ARG A 239 3.42 -18.55 -24.16
N TRP A 240 2.20 -18.96 -23.89
CA TRP A 240 1.53 -20.05 -24.61
C TRP A 240 0.68 -19.55 -25.77
N TYR A 241 -0.05 -18.47 -25.54
CA TYR A 241 -1.00 -17.91 -26.49
C TYR A 241 -0.31 -17.44 -27.77
N THR A 242 0.78 -16.69 -27.69
CA THR A 242 1.44 -16.10 -28.85
C THR A 242 1.99 -17.16 -29.83
N PRO A 243 2.72 -18.21 -29.40
CA PRO A 243 3.11 -19.28 -30.32
C PRO A 243 1.94 -20.02 -30.97
N VAL A 244 0.90 -20.34 -30.19
CA VAL A 244 -0.28 -21.06 -30.71
C VAL A 244 -0.97 -20.25 -31.81
N VAL A 245 -1.22 -18.97 -31.59
CA VAL A 245 -1.89 -18.11 -32.59
C VAL A 245 -0.98 -17.88 -33.80
N THR A 246 0.33 -17.76 -33.61
CA THR A 246 1.28 -17.63 -34.73
C THR A 246 1.28 -18.87 -35.60
N VAL A 247 1.36 -20.07 -35.01
CA VAL A 247 1.28 -21.34 -35.77
C VAL A 247 -0.09 -21.45 -36.48
N THR A 248 -1.18 -21.09 -35.81
CA THR A 248 -2.52 -21.09 -36.42
C THR A 248 -2.59 -20.12 -37.60
N ALA A 249 -2.00 -18.92 -37.51
CA ALA A 249 -1.92 -17.98 -38.60
C ALA A 249 -1.15 -18.54 -39.81
N PHE A 250 -0.01 -19.19 -39.59
CA PHE A 250 0.74 -19.86 -40.65
C PHE A 250 -0.05 -21.00 -41.31
N LEU A 251 -0.72 -21.82 -40.50
CA LEU A 251 -1.58 -22.89 -41.00
C LEU A 251 -2.75 -22.30 -41.82
N LEU A 252 -3.35 -21.22 -41.37
CA LEU A 252 -4.44 -20.52 -42.05
C LEU A 252 -3.99 -19.93 -43.39
N ALA A 253 -2.74 -19.45 -43.50
CA ALA A 253 -2.19 -18.92 -44.73
C ALA A 253 -1.90 -20.01 -45.79
N ILE A 254 -1.51 -21.22 -45.37
CA ILE A 254 -0.95 -22.23 -46.25
C ILE A 254 -1.97 -23.36 -46.53
N VAL A 255 -2.63 -23.88 -45.52
CA VAL A 255 -3.42 -25.13 -45.63
C VAL A 255 -4.68 -24.94 -46.51
N PRO A 256 -5.54 -23.94 -46.34
CA PRO A 256 -6.73 -23.78 -47.16
C PRO A 256 -6.43 -23.54 -48.65
N PRO A 257 -5.46 -22.65 -49.05
CA PRO A 257 -5.09 -22.54 -50.46
C PRO A 257 -4.62 -23.86 -51.08
N LEU A 258 -3.82 -24.64 -50.36
CA LEU A 258 -3.30 -25.94 -50.83
C LEU A 258 -4.39 -26.99 -50.97
N ILE A 259 -5.32 -27.10 -50.01
CA ILE A 259 -6.33 -28.16 -50.00
C ILE A 259 -7.50 -27.79 -50.95
N LEU A 260 -7.89 -26.51 -50.96
CA LEU A 260 -9.09 -26.03 -51.69
C LEU A 260 -8.76 -25.57 -53.12
N GLY A 261 -7.47 -25.42 -53.47
CA GLY A 261 -7.03 -24.91 -54.77
C GLY A 261 -7.46 -23.45 -55.04
N VAL A 262 -7.65 -22.65 -53.95
CA VAL A 262 -8.11 -21.28 -54.05
C VAL A 262 -6.95 -20.27 -53.97
N PRO A 263 -7.10 -19.02 -54.42
CA PRO A 263 -6.04 -18.00 -54.34
C PRO A 263 -5.55 -17.80 -52.90
N ALA A 264 -4.23 -17.71 -52.71
CA ALA A 264 -3.60 -17.59 -51.39
C ALA A 264 -3.79 -16.20 -50.76
N ALA A 265 -3.91 -15.11 -51.54
CA ALA A 265 -3.96 -13.73 -51.06
C ALA A 265 -5.05 -13.49 -49.99
N PRO A 266 -6.31 -13.93 -50.15
CA PRO A 266 -7.34 -13.75 -49.12
C PRO A 266 -7.01 -14.49 -47.81
N TRP A 267 -6.37 -15.64 -47.87
CA TRP A 267 -5.99 -16.42 -46.69
C TRP A 267 -4.77 -15.83 -45.99
N ILE A 268 -3.81 -15.31 -46.73
CA ILE A 268 -2.68 -14.53 -46.16
C ILE A 268 -3.23 -13.28 -45.46
N LYS A 269 -4.20 -12.58 -46.06
CA LYS A 269 -4.86 -11.42 -45.43
C LYS A 269 -5.52 -11.80 -44.09
N ARG A 270 -6.24 -12.93 -44.02
CA ARG A 270 -6.80 -13.46 -42.77
C ARG A 270 -5.71 -13.82 -41.75
N ALA A 271 -4.62 -14.43 -42.19
CA ALA A 271 -3.47 -14.74 -41.33
C ALA A 271 -2.81 -13.47 -40.77
N CYS A 272 -2.70 -12.39 -41.56
CA CYS A 272 -2.22 -11.10 -41.07
C CYS A 272 -3.13 -10.53 -39.97
N ILE A 273 -4.46 -10.61 -40.12
CA ILE A 273 -5.43 -10.23 -39.09
C ILE A 273 -5.19 -11.00 -37.80
N PHE A 274 -4.99 -12.34 -37.92
CA PHE A 274 -4.66 -13.18 -36.77
C PHE A 274 -3.39 -12.74 -36.05
N LEU A 275 -2.32 -12.45 -36.78
CA LEU A 275 -1.03 -12.00 -36.22
C LEU A 275 -1.18 -10.65 -35.52
N ILE A 276 -1.90 -9.69 -36.10
CA ILE A 276 -2.12 -8.35 -35.51
C ILE A 276 -2.87 -8.46 -34.18
N VAL A 277 -3.96 -9.25 -34.13
CA VAL A 277 -4.81 -9.38 -32.93
C VAL A 277 -4.15 -10.22 -31.83
N SER A 278 -3.11 -10.98 -32.17
CA SER A 278 -2.45 -11.94 -31.26
C SER A 278 -1.71 -11.29 -30.10
N CYS A 279 -1.35 -10.01 -30.19
CA CYS A 279 -0.66 -9.34 -29.08
C CYS A 279 -1.56 -9.21 -27.86
N PRO A 280 -1.20 -9.73 -26.68
CA PRO A 280 -1.96 -9.46 -25.45
C PRO A 280 -1.66 -8.09 -24.83
N CYS A 281 -1.33 -7.08 -25.64
CA CYS A 281 -0.81 -5.76 -25.21
C CYS A 281 -1.71 -5.09 -24.17
N ALA A 282 -3.01 -5.09 -24.39
CA ALA A 282 -3.99 -4.53 -23.44
C ALA A 282 -3.90 -5.16 -22.05
N LEU A 283 -3.64 -6.48 -21.98
CA LEU A 283 -3.54 -7.21 -20.71
C LEU A 283 -2.21 -6.94 -20.00
N VAL A 284 -1.11 -7.01 -20.76
CA VAL A 284 0.25 -6.86 -20.22
C VAL A 284 0.46 -5.48 -19.61
N ILE A 285 -0.25 -4.45 -20.11
CA ILE A 285 -0.09 -3.07 -19.68
C ILE A 285 -1.13 -2.67 -18.65
N SER A 286 -2.41 -2.94 -18.91
CA SER A 286 -3.51 -2.43 -18.06
C SER A 286 -3.57 -3.08 -16.68
N VAL A 287 -3.06 -4.32 -16.53
CA VAL A 287 -3.12 -5.04 -15.26
C VAL A 287 -2.11 -4.50 -14.25
N PRO A 288 -0.81 -4.42 -14.55
CA PRO A 288 0.14 -3.75 -13.66
C PRO A 288 -0.25 -2.30 -13.37
N LEU A 289 -0.70 -1.57 -14.39
CA LEU A 289 -1.14 -0.18 -14.24
C LEU A 289 -2.31 -0.05 -13.27
N GLY A 290 -3.25 -0.98 -13.29
CA GLY A 290 -4.38 -1.04 -12.35
C GLY A 290 -3.92 -1.23 -10.91
N PHE A 291 -3.00 -2.18 -10.68
CA PHE A 291 -2.44 -2.42 -9.34
C PHE A 291 -1.58 -1.26 -8.86
N PHE A 292 -0.74 -0.66 -9.71
CA PHE A 292 -0.01 0.56 -9.37
C PHE A 292 -0.95 1.72 -9.00
N GLY A 293 -2.06 1.85 -9.74
CA GLY A 293 -3.11 2.81 -9.40
C GLY A 293 -3.70 2.56 -8.01
N GLY A 294 -3.92 1.29 -7.66
CA GLY A 294 -4.42 0.87 -6.34
C GLY A 294 -3.44 1.15 -5.20
N ILE A 295 -2.15 0.84 -5.40
CA ILE A 295 -1.08 1.17 -4.46
C ILE A 295 -1.03 2.68 -4.24
N GLY A 296 -1.07 3.46 -5.33
CA GLY A 296 -1.11 4.91 -5.26
C GLY A 296 -2.34 5.48 -4.55
N ALA A 297 -3.50 4.84 -4.69
CA ALA A 297 -4.71 5.23 -3.96
C ALA A 297 -4.62 4.89 -2.46
N ALA A 298 -3.99 3.76 -2.10
CA ALA A 298 -3.76 3.37 -0.71
C ALA A 298 -2.80 4.33 0.00
N SER A 299 -1.69 4.67 -0.66
CA SER A 299 -0.70 5.57 -0.11
C SER A 299 -1.27 6.99 0.13
N LYS A 300 -2.15 7.51 -0.74
CA LYS A 300 -2.89 8.78 -0.50
C LYS A 300 -3.77 8.77 0.76
N ARG A 301 -4.02 7.60 1.31
CA ARG A 301 -4.75 7.39 2.57
C ARG A 301 -3.83 7.06 3.74
N GLY A 302 -2.50 7.24 3.57
CA GLY A 302 -1.53 6.87 4.59
C GLY A 302 -1.41 5.36 4.82
N ILE A 303 -1.68 4.56 3.77
CA ILE A 303 -1.56 3.10 3.82
C ILE A 303 -0.46 2.67 2.86
N LEU A 304 0.61 2.14 3.39
CA LEU A 304 1.73 1.62 2.62
C LEU A 304 1.48 0.16 2.24
N VAL A 305 1.70 -0.17 0.98
CA VAL A 305 1.50 -1.53 0.44
C VAL A 305 2.82 -2.04 -0.11
N LYS A 306 3.37 -3.10 0.44
CA LYS A 306 4.67 -3.66 0.07
C LYS A 306 4.68 -4.51 -1.22
N GLY A 307 3.55 -4.66 -1.87
CA GLY A 307 3.46 -5.42 -3.11
C GLY A 307 2.07 -5.47 -3.71
N SER A 308 1.99 -5.51 -5.03
CA SER A 308 0.72 -5.64 -5.75
C SER A 308 -0.02 -6.94 -5.38
N ASN A 309 0.71 -8.02 -5.06
CA ASN A 309 0.16 -9.28 -4.58
C ASN A 309 -0.57 -9.14 -3.24
N PHE A 310 -0.12 -8.26 -2.33
CA PHE A 310 -0.78 -8.02 -1.05
C PHE A 310 -2.07 -7.22 -1.23
N LEU A 311 -2.11 -6.30 -2.20
CA LEU A 311 -3.35 -5.62 -2.57
C LEU A 311 -4.37 -6.62 -3.13
N GLU A 312 -3.94 -7.60 -3.93
CA GLU A 312 -4.80 -8.68 -4.42
C GLU A 312 -5.32 -9.54 -3.26
N SER A 313 -4.45 -9.92 -2.32
CA SER A 313 -4.83 -10.71 -1.14
C SER A 313 -5.76 -9.95 -0.20
N ALA A 314 -5.54 -8.64 0.00
CA ALA A 314 -6.41 -7.79 0.82
C ALA A 314 -7.85 -7.68 0.26
N ALA A 315 -8.03 -7.82 -1.05
CA ALA A 315 -9.37 -7.88 -1.65
C ALA A 315 -10.16 -9.14 -1.26
N GLU A 316 -9.46 -10.23 -0.93
CA GLU A 316 -10.00 -11.56 -0.58
C GLU A 316 -10.12 -11.78 0.93
N LEU A 317 -9.78 -10.78 1.77
CA LEU A 317 -9.88 -10.87 3.23
C LEU A 317 -11.31 -11.16 3.66
N LYS A 318 -11.48 -12.25 4.42
CA LYS A 318 -12.72 -12.70 5.03
C LYS A 318 -12.62 -12.82 6.54
N THR A 319 -11.45 -13.13 7.06
CA THR A 319 -11.15 -13.20 8.49
C THR A 319 -10.07 -12.16 8.82
N LEU A 320 -10.32 -11.33 9.83
CA LEU A 320 -9.33 -10.46 10.41
C LEU A 320 -9.11 -10.83 11.88
N VAL A 321 -7.85 -11.00 12.19
CA VAL A 321 -7.36 -11.33 13.54
C VAL A 321 -6.64 -10.11 14.08
N PHE A 322 -7.02 -9.65 15.26
CA PHE A 322 -6.47 -8.49 15.92
C PHE A 322 -5.66 -8.88 17.14
N ASP A 323 -4.48 -8.32 17.30
CA ASP A 323 -3.92 -8.20 18.63
C ASP A 323 -4.74 -7.21 19.45
N LYS A 324 -4.75 -7.35 20.76
CA LYS A 324 -5.44 -6.42 21.64
C LYS A 324 -4.61 -5.15 21.87
N THR A 325 -3.42 -5.33 22.46
CA THR A 325 -2.60 -4.25 23.01
C THR A 325 -1.89 -3.46 21.89
N GLY A 326 -2.00 -2.13 21.93
CA GLY A 326 -1.42 -1.27 20.88
C GLY A 326 -2.16 -1.31 19.53
N THR A 327 -3.12 -2.22 19.35
CA THR A 327 -3.90 -2.40 18.11
C THR A 327 -5.34 -1.96 18.29
N LEU A 328 -6.14 -2.67 19.07
CA LEU A 328 -7.50 -2.26 19.44
C LEU A 328 -7.50 -1.25 20.58
N THR A 329 -6.50 -1.33 21.44
CA THR A 329 -6.25 -0.42 22.56
C THR A 329 -5.04 0.47 22.24
N ARG A 330 -4.85 1.52 23.06
CA ARG A 330 -3.73 2.45 22.91
C ARG A 330 -2.38 1.89 23.40
N GLY A 331 -2.39 0.77 24.16
CA GLY A 331 -1.21 0.28 24.86
C GLY A 331 -0.77 1.18 26.02
N GLU A 332 -1.64 2.10 26.41
CA GLU A 332 -1.42 3.03 27.51
C GLU A 332 -2.31 2.65 28.66
N PHE A 333 -1.70 2.34 29.78
CA PHE A 333 -2.44 2.14 31.02
C PHE A 333 -3.00 3.46 31.53
N ARG A 334 -4.29 3.51 31.86
CA ARG A 334 -4.95 4.66 32.45
C ARG A 334 -5.78 4.26 33.64
N VAL A 335 -5.88 5.17 34.62
CA VAL A 335 -6.81 5.02 35.72
C VAL A 335 -8.24 5.14 35.16
N VAL A 336 -9.02 4.07 35.30
CA VAL A 336 -10.42 4.01 34.82
C VAL A 336 -11.45 4.01 35.97
N GLY A 337 -11.01 3.73 37.18
CA GLY A 337 -11.84 3.78 38.38
C GLY A 337 -11.04 4.10 39.63
N ILE A 338 -11.61 4.89 40.53
CA ILE A 338 -11.04 5.25 41.83
C ILE A 338 -12.13 4.97 42.88
N HIS A 339 -11.91 4.05 43.78
CA HIS A 339 -12.92 3.58 44.69
C HIS A 339 -12.42 3.65 46.14
N PRO A 340 -12.71 4.75 46.86
CA PRO A 340 -12.45 4.87 48.29
C PRO A 340 -13.25 3.82 49.07
N ALA A 341 -12.66 3.22 50.12
CA ALA A 341 -13.35 2.28 50.99
C ALA A 341 -14.44 2.96 51.82
N GLU A 342 -15.57 2.30 51.96
CA GLU A 342 -16.62 2.79 52.87
C GLU A 342 -16.06 2.95 54.30
N GLY A 343 -16.18 4.18 54.83
CA GLY A 343 -15.66 4.49 56.17
C GLY A 343 -14.21 4.95 56.23
N SER A 344 -13.47 4.99 55.12
CA SER A 344 -12.11 5.55 55.06
C SER A 344 -12.05 7.06 55.27
N GLY A 345 -13.16 7.77 54.99
CA GLY A 345 -13.23 9.23 55.04
C GLY A 345 -12.48 9.94 53.93
N LEU A 346 -11.96 9.21 52.94
CA LEU A 346 -11.25 9.73 51.81
C LEU A 346 -12.17 9.94 50.61
N SER A 347 -11.96 11.06 49.92
CA SER A 347 -12.50 11.28 48.56
C SER A 347 -11.69 10.55 47.50
N GLU A 348 -12.22 10.40 46.30
CA GLU A 348 -11.49 9.86 45.13
C GLU A 348 -10.18 10.62 44.87
N ALA A 349 -10.21 11.95 44.96
CA ALA A 349 -9.03 12.80 44.76
C ALA A 349 -7.96 12.58 45.85
N GLU A 350 -8.36 12.35 47.09
CA GLU A 350 -7.44 12.08 48.21
C GLU A 350 -6.84 10.68 48.10
N LEU A 351 -7.63 9.66 47.72
CA LEU A 351 -7.14 8.32 47.45
C LEU A 351 -6.13 8.32 46.28
N LEU A 352 -6.44 9.04 45.18
CA LEU A 352 -5.53 9.16 44.06
C LEU A 352 -4.25 9.89 44.45
N ALA A 353 -4.34 10.97 45.24
CA ALA A 353 -3.17 11.69 45.75
C ALA A 353 -2.29 10.81 46.62
N LEU A 354 -2.89 10.02 47.51
CA LEU A 354 -2.18 9.06 48.39
C LEU A 354 -1.43 8.03 47.56
N ALA A 355 -2.10 7.43 46.58
CA ALA A 355 -1.47 6.46 45.66
C ALA A 355 -0.36 7.09 44.83
N ALA A 356 -0.59 8.29 44.26
CA ALA A 356 0.41 9.00 43.45
C ALA A 356 1.68 9.34 44.22
N HIS A 357 1.57 9.73 45.50
CA HIS A 357 2.75 9.95 46.33
C HIS A 357 3.55 8.66 46.50
N GLY A 358 2.90 7.52 46.83
CA GLY A 358 3.59 6.24 46.99
C GLY A 358 4.20 5.71 45.68
N GLU A 359 3.47 5.83 44.57
CA GLU A 359 3.91 5.36 43.23
C GLU A 359 5.01 6.27 42.61
N SER A 360 5.26 7.45 43.17
CA SER A 360 6.24 8.41 42.65
C SER A 360 7.70 7.92 42.66
N VAL A 361 7.97 6.83 43.35
CA VAL A 361 9.30 6.20 43.41
C VAL A 361 9.47 5.04 42.44
N SER A 362 8.41 4.58 41.81
CA SER A 362 8.40 3.47 40.87
C SER A 362 8.43 3.92 39.41
N ALA A 363 9.22 3.25 38.57
CA ALA A 363 9.23 3.45 37.14
C ALA A 363 8.23 2.54 36.39
N HIS A 364 7.43 1.79 37.11
CA HIS A 364 6.49 0.83 36.52
C HIS A 364 5.38 1.56 35.72
N PRO A 365 4.91 1.04 34.57
CA PRO A 365 3.86 1.68 33.76
C PRO A 365 2.56 1.97 34.53
N ILE A 366 2.21 1.13 35.49
CA ILE A 366 1.08 1.32 36.41
C ILE A 366 1.29 2.58 37.26
N ALA A 367 2.49 2.76 37.83
CA ALA A 367 2.85 3.91 38.62
C ALA A 367 2.74 5.21 37.80
N GLN A 368 3.26 5.17 36.55
CA GLN A 368 3.17 6.31 35.63
C GLN A 368 1.72 6.69 35.33
N SER A 369 0.82 5.73 35.17
CA SER A 369 -0.58 5.99 34.93
C SER A 369 -1.29 6.68 36.11
N VAL A 370 -0.94 6.29 37.34
CA VAL A 370 -1.45 6.91 38.58
C VAL A 370 -0.93 8.34 38.70
N LEU A 371 0.37 8.56 38.43
CA LEU A 371 0.98 9.89 38.47
C LEU A 371 0.37 10.83 37.42
N GLN A 372 0.16 10.32 36.20
CA GLN A 372 -0.46 11.08 35.13
C GLN A 372 -1.92 11.47 35.45
N ALA A 373 -2.68 10.55 36.04
CA ALA A 373 -4.04 10.81 36.44
C ALA A 373 -4.12 11.85 37.57
N TYR A 374 -3.16 11.82 38.51
CA TYR A 374 -3.08 12.78 39.59
C TYR A 374 -2.74 14.20 39.10
N GLY A 375 -1.75 14.33 38.21
CA GLY A 375 -1.36 15.62 37.62
C GLY A 375 -0.95 16.71 38.61
N GLY A 376 -0.94 16.43 39.90
CA GLY A 376 -0.58 17.34 40.97
C GLY A 376 0.89 17.28 41.37
N ASN A 377 1.27 18.15 42.27
CA ASN A 377 2.67 18.19 42.75
C ASN A 377 2.90 17.09 43.79
N ILE A 378 4.00 16.35 43.66
CA ILE A 378 4.41 15.32 44.62
C ILE A 378 5.25 15.97 45.73
N GLU A 379 4.71 15.98 46.93
CA GLU A 379 5.35 16.54 48.13
C GLU A 379 6.28 15.47 48.76
N ARG A 380 7.53 15.41 48.28
CA ARG A 380 8.51 14.42 48.76
C ARG A 380 8.73 14.43 50.27
N ALA A 381 8.50 15.58 50.93
CA ALA A 381 8.64 15.70 52.37
C ALA A 381 7.64 14.85 53.18
N ARG A 382 6.52 14.43 52.58
CA ARG A 382 5.51 13.56 53.18
C ARG A 382 5.87 12.08 53.10
N LEU A 383 6.77 11.71 52.18
CA LEU A 383 7.21 10.34 51.92
C LEU A 383 8.37 9.97 52.87
N GLY A 384 8.23 8.83 53.53
CA GLY A 384 9.34 8.17 54.19
C GLY A 384 10.03 7.17 53.27
N GLU A 385 10.69 6.18 53.85
CA GLU A 385 11.37 5.17 53.06
C GLU A 385 10.35 4.28 52.36
N MET A 386 10.49 4.12 51.04
CA MET A 386 9.61 3.32 50.17
C MET A 386 10.42 2.16 49.57
N HIS A 387 9.86 0.97 49.57
CA HIS A 387 10.46 -0.27 49.05
C HIS A 387 9.53 -0.95 48.07
N GLU A 388 10.05 -1.34 46.92
CA GLU A 388 9.32 -2.15 45.93
C GLU A 388 9.51 -3.63 46.23
N ILE A 389 8.39 -4.38 46.33
CA ILE A 389 8.37 -5.84 46.51
C ILE A 389 7.98 -6.44 45.17
N ALA A 390 8.92 -7.10 44.49
CA ALA A 390 8.72 -7.67 43.17
C ALA A 390 7.47 -8.59 43.12
N GLY A 391 6.57 -8.32 42.20
CA GLY A 391 5.34 -9.05 41.98
C GLY A 391 4.26 -8.84 43.05
N HIS A 392 4.43 -7.88 43.98
CA HIS A 392 3.47 -7.56 45.04
C HIS A 392 3.04 -6.10 45.02
N GLY A 393 3.97 -5.15 44.88
CA GLY A 393 3.74 -3.72 44.91
C GLY A 393 4.73 -2.95 45.78
N LEU A 394 4.30 -1.84 46.36
CA LEU A 394 5.10 -0.92 47.14
C LEU A 394 4.70 -0.92 48.61
N THR A 395 5.69 -0.82 49.49
CA THR A 395 5.51 -0.65 50.94
C THR A 395 6.41 0.45 51.44
N GLY A 396 5.92 1.27 52.34
CA GLY A 396 6.68 2.36 52.92
C GLY A 396 5.87 3.19 53.90
N SER A 397 6.14 4.48 54.04
CA SER A 397 5.35 5.37 54.87
C SER A 397 5.01 6.68 54.19
N LEU A 398 3.81 7.16 54.48
CA LEU A 398 3.31 8.47 54.07
C LEU A 398 2.76 9.19 55.32
N ASP A 399 3.21 10.41 55.59
CA ASP A 399 2.86 11.20 56.77
C ASP A 399 3.09 10.44 58.09
N GLY A 400 4.17 9.62 58.13
CA GLY A 400 4.54 8.82 59.29
C GLY A 400 3.69 7.58 59.54
N ARG A 401 2.75 7.21 58.67
CA ARG A 401 1.94 5.99 58.72
C ARG A 401 2.30 5.02 57.61
N GLU A 402 2.24 3.73 57.88
CA GLU A 402 2.51 2.69 56.90
C GLU A 402 1.57 2.86 55.66
N LEU A 403 2.15 2.87 54.46
CA LEU A 403 1.46 2.87 53.19
C LEU A 403 1.79 1.61 52.42
N LEU A 404 0.76 0.92 51.94
CA LEU A 404 0.87 -0.25 51.07
C LEU A 404 0.09 0.03 49.80
N LEU A 405 0.75 -0.15 48.63
CA LEU A 405 0.13 -0.04 47.33
C LEU A 405 0.48 -1.26 46.50
N GLY A 406 -0.48 -2.05 46.06
CA GLY A 406 -0.17 -3.23 45.29
C GLY A 406 -1.35 -4.18 45.08
N ASN A 407 -1.03 -5.42 44.73
CA ASN A 407 -2.04 -6.44 44.46
C ASN A 407 -2.56 -7.13 45.73
N GLU A 408 -3.54 -8.02 45.56
CA GLU A 408 -4.12 -8.81 46.68
C GLU A 408 -3.08 -9.56 47.53
N LYS A 409 -1.98 -10.02 46.90
CA LYS A 409 -0.95 -10.79 47.62
C LYS A 409 -0.24 -9.92 48.66
N LEU A 410 -0.03 -8.62 48.33
CA LEU A 410 0.59 -7.67 49.25
C LEU A 410 -0.29 -7.48 50.50
N LEU A 411 -1.58 -7.23 50.34
CA LEU A 411 -2.48 -6.99 51.46
C LEU A 411 -2.69 -8.24 52.29
N LYS A 412 -2.83 -9.41 51.65
CA LYS A 412 -2.90 -10.72 52.33
C LYS A 412 -1.64 -11.02 53.15
N SER A 413 -0.46 -10.64 52.68
CA SER A 413 0.81 -10.85 53.42
C SER A 413 0.91 -10.01 54.70
N LYS A 414 0.06 -9.00 54.85
CA LYS A 414 -0.01 -8.06 55.98
C LYS A 414 -1.31 -8.24 56.79
N ASP A 415 -2.06 -9.30 56.54
CA ASP A 415 -3.34 -9.61 57.21
C ASP A 415 -4.37 -8.47 57.18
N ILE A 416 -4.41 -7.72 56.05
CA ILE A 416 -5.38 -6.64 55.85
C ILE A 416 -6.59 -7.17 55.09
N ASP A 417 -7.78 -7.00 55.67
CA ASP A 417 -9.05 -7.34 55.01
C ASP A 417 -9.41 -6.33 53.93
N PHE A 418 -9.80 -6.81 52.76
CA PHE A 418 -10.23 -6.02 51.62
C PHE A 418 -11.35 -6.72 50.83
N PRO A 419 -12.26 -5.98 50.18
CA PRO A 419 -13.31 -6.58 49.36
C PRO A 419 -12.75 -7.18 48.07
N ALA A 420 -13.34 -8.28 47.60
CA ALA A 420 -13.03 -8.81 46.27
C ALA A 420 -13.57 -7.87 45.19
N VAL A 421 -12.67 -7.35 44.39
CA VAL A 421 -13.00 -6.45 43.27
C VAL A 421 -13.28 -7.25 42.01
N LYS A 422 -14.41 -7.01 41.37
CA LYS A 422 -14.84 -7.67 40.11
C LYS A 422 -14.66 -6.78 38.88
N GLU A 423 -14.01 -5.65 39.04
CA GLU A 423 -13.81 -4.71 37.92
C GLU A 423 -12.74 -5.21 36.96
N HIS A 424 -12.90 -4.84 35.68
CA HIS A 424 -11.99 -5.26 34.62
C HIS A 424 -10.76 -4.33 34.59
N GLY A 425 -9.59 -4.87 34.83
CA GLY A 425 -8.31 -4.15 34.83
C GLY A 425 -7.33 -4.64 35.89
N THR A 426 -6.21 -3.96 35.98
CA THR A 426 -5.24 -4.17 37.07
C THR A 426 -5.69 -3.37 38.28
N VAL A 427 -5.97 -4.05 39.38
CA VAL A 427 -6.39 -3.39 40.61
C VAL A 427 -5.19 -3.13 41.50
N VAL A 428 -4.97 -1.87 41.84
CA VAL A 428 -4.00 -1.41 42.83
C VAL A 428 -4.75 -1.12 44.13
N TYR A 429 -4.62 -1.99 45.07
CA TYR A 429 -5.19 -1.84 46.43
C TYR A 429 -4.33 -0.89 47.24
N ALA A 430 -4.94 0.00 47.99
CA ALA A 430 -4.29 0.94 48.87
C ALA A 430 -4.67 0.65 50.34
N ALA A 431 -3.66 0.55 51.20
CA ALA A 431 -3.86 0.50 52.64
C ALA A 431 -2.96 1.55 53.32
N HIS A 432 -3.52 2.25 54.30
CA HIS A 432 -2.82 3.30 55.04
C HIS A 432 -3.07 3.16 56.54
N GLY A 433 -1.99 3.14 57.33
CA GLY A 433 -2.07 2.97 58.77
C GLY A 433 -2.64 1.62 59.20
N GLY A 434 -2.39 0.55 58.42
CA GLY A 434 -2.87 -0.81 58.70
C GLY A 434 -4.31 -1.10 58.29
N CYS A 435 -5.01 -0.14 57.69
CA CYS A 435 -6.38 -0.31 57.22
C CYS A 435 -6.48 -0.16 55.69
N TYR A 436 -7.33 -0.97 55.06
CA TYR A 436 -7.69 -0.78 53.66
C TYR A 436 -8.44 0.53 53.49
N VAL A 437 -7.95 1.40 52.56
CA VAL A 437 -8.51 2.73 52.32
C VAL A 437 -9.16 2.87 50.96
N GLY A 438 -8.96 1.89 50.08
CA GLY A 438 -9.58 1.90 48.74
C GLY A 438 -8.75 1.17 47.69
N HIS A 439 -9.21 1.23 46.46
CA HIS A 439 -8.48 0.67 45.31
C HIS A 439 -8.62 1.55 44.10
N ILE A 440 -7.65 1.42 43.21
CA ILE A 440 -7.61 2.10 41.92
C ILE A 440 -7.59 1.04 40.84
N VAL A 441 -8.45 1.20 39.84
CA VAL A 441 -8.53 0.28 38.69
C VAL A 441 -7.82 0.94 37.50
N ILE A 442 -6.90 0.21 36.91
CA ILE A 442 -6.08 0.65 35.81
C ILE A 442 -6.28 -0.31 34.64
N ALA A 443 -6.66 0.21 33.49
CA ALA A 443 -6.91 -0.58 32.31
C ALA A 443 -6.27 0.05 31.07
N ASP A 444 -6.01 -0.78 30.07
CA ASP A 444 -5.65 -0.35 28.74
C ASP A 444 -6.92 0.13 28.02
N VAL A 445 -6.88 1.33 27.49
CA VAL A 445 -8.08 2.01 26.95
C VAL A 445 -8.23 1.73 25.46
N LEU A 446 -9.45 1.40 25.04
CA LEU A 446 -9.79 1.24 23.64
C LEU A 446 -9.47 2.50 22.82
N LYS A 447 -9.00 2.29 21.59
CA LYS A 447 -8.84 3.39 20.64
C LYS A 447 -10.20 4.00 20.30
N PRO A 448 -10.29 5.34 20.17
CA PRO A 448 -11.52 5.99 19.72
C PRO A 448 -11.96 5.42 18.37
N GLY A 449 -13.24 5.09 18.24
CA GLY A 449 -13.79 4.58 16.99
C GLY A 449 -13.48 3.10 16.69
N ALA A 450 -12.92 2.32 17.63
CA ALA A 450 -12.62 0.90 17.40
C ALA A 450 -13.86 0.09 17.02
N ALA A 451 -14.95 0.23 17.77
CA ALA A 451 -16.21 -0.47 17.47
C ALA A 451 -16.79 -0.07 16.11
N GLU A 452 -16.74 1.22 15.76
CA GLU A 452 -17.18 1.73 14.45
C GLU A 452 -16.32 1.18 13.31
N ALA A 453 -15.01 1.09 13.51
CA ALA A 453 -14.10 0.50 12.53
C ALA A 453 -14.39 -0.99 12.29
N LEU A 454 -14.67 -1.75 13.34
CA LEU A 454 -15.05 -3.17 13.21
C LEU A 454 -16.41 -3.33 12.51
N LYS A 455 -17.38 -2.47 12.79
CA LYS A 455 -18.64 -2.42 12.02
C LYS A 455 -18.41 -2.10 10.55
N ALA A 456 -17.51 -1.15 10.23
CA ALA A 456 -17.16 -0.81 8.87
C ALA A 456 -16.46 -1.97 8.13
N LEU A 457 -15.67 -2.80 8.82
CA LEU A 457 -15.08 -4.02 8.28
C LEU A 457 -16.13 -5.06 7.91
N ARG A 458 -17.16 -5.24 8.74
CA ARG A 458 -18.30 -6.10 8.39
C ARG A 458 -19.05 -5.58 7.15
N ALA A 459 -19.28 -4.27 7.09
CA ALA A 459 -19.95 -3.64 5.95
C ALA A 459 -19.19 -3.80 4.63
N VAL A 460 -17.86 -3.90 4.67
CA VAL A 460 -17.05 -4.23 3.49
C VAL A 460 -16.90 -5.74 3.26
N GLY A 461 -17.58 -6.60 4.02
CA GLY A 461 -17.71 -8.03 3.79
C GLY A 461 -16.57 -8.87 4.39
N VAL A 462 -16.00 -8.43 5.50
CA VAL A 462 -15.24 -9.29 6.43
C VAL A 462 -16.27 -10.10 7.22
N GLU A 463 -16.09 -11.41 7.26
CA GLU A 463 -17.08 -12.34 7.82
C GLU A 463 -16.78 -12.71 9.27
N LYS A 464 -15.49 -12.80 9.62
CA LYS A 464 -15.05 -13.22 10.95
C LYS A 464 -14.03 -12.24 11.51
N LEU A 465 -14.29 -11.71 12.72
CA LEU A 465 -13.40 -10.84 13.48
C LEU A 465 -12.96 -11.60 14.73
N VAL A 466 -11.65 -11.73 14.92
CA VAL A 466 -11.05 -12.52 15.99
C VAL A 466 -10.11 -11.61 16.78
N MET A 467 -10.09 -11.74 18.10
CA MET A 467 -9.11 -11.06 18.96
C MET A 467 -8.20 -12.10 19.64
N LEU A 468 -6.89 -11.84 19.62
CA LEU A 468 -5.88 -12.61 20.36
C LEU A 468 -5.30 -11.72 21.46
N THR A 469 -5.16 -12.26 22.67
CA THR A 469 -4.57 -11.53 23.79
C THR A 469 -3.91 -12.46 24.80
N GLY A 470 -2.86 -11.97 25.47
CA GLY A 470 -2.27 -12.61 26.64
C GLY A 470 -3.03 -12.33 27.94
N ASP A 471 -4.07 -11.50 27.91
CA ASP A 471 -4.86 -11.18 29.08
C ASP A 471 -5.71 -12.36 29.55
N ARG A 472 -6.15 -12.28 30.80
CA ARG A 472 -7.09 -13.25 31.39
C ARG A 472 -8.45 -13.17 30.71
N LYS A 473 -9.16 -14.26 30.75
CA LYS A 473 -10.45 -14.48 30.11
C LYS A 473 -11.44 -13.32 30.33
N GLU A 474 -11.66 -12.94 31.59
CA GLU A 474 -12.67 -11.95 31.96
C GLU A 474 -12.41 -10.58 31.35
N ALA A 475 -11.14 -10.12 31.34
CA ALA A 475 -10.74 -8.86 30.75
C ALA A 475 -10.83 -8.90 29.21
N ALA A 476 -10.45 -10.03 28.62
CA ALA A 476 -10.51 -10.23 27.18
C ALA A 476 -11.96 -10.25 26.65
N GLU A 477 -12.86 -10.96 27.33
CA GLU A 477 -14.28 -11.05 26.97
C GLU A 477 -15.01 -9.70 27.09
N ALA A 478 -14.65 -8.88 28.09
CA ALA A 478 -15.24 -7.55 28.26
C ALA A 478 -14.90 -6.64 27.07
N ILE A 479 -13.63 -6.57 26.69
CA ILE A 479 -13.18 -5.77 25.52
C ILE A 479 -13.79 -6.33 24.24
N ALA A 480 -13.82 -7.66 24.09
CA ALA A 480 -14.41 -8.31 22.92
C ALA A 480 -15.89 -7.94 22.72
N ALA A 481 -16.65 -7.91 23.81
CA ALA A 481 -18.05 -7.52 23.78
C ALA A 481 -18.24 -6.04 23.42
N GLU A 482 -17.36 -5.15 23.91
CA GLU A 482 -17.40 -3.72 23.63
C GLU A 482 -17.10 -3.39 22.17
N VAL A 483 -16.06 -4.03 21.58
CA VAL A 483 -15.67 -3.78 20.18
C VAL A 483 -16.47 -4.61 19.17
N GLY A 484 -17.14 -5.69 19.63
CA GLY A 484 -18.00 -6.52 18.80
C GLY A 484 -17.23 -7.53 17.92
N VAL A 485 -16.18 -8.18 18.44
CA VAL A 485 -15.51 -9.32 17.77
C VAL A 485 -16.31 -10.62 17.96
N ASP A 486 -16.15 -11.58 17.03
CA ASP A 486 -16.91 -12.85 17.05
C ASP A 486 -16.27 -13.89 17.97
N THR A 487 -14.97 -13.88 18.09
CA THR A 487 -14.21 -14.88 18.83
C THR A 487 -13.03 -14.22 19.53
N VAL A 488 -12.78 -14.60 20.77
CA VAL A 488 -11.61 -14.16 21.52
C VAL A 488 -10.83 -15.38 22.02
N TYR A 489 -9.51 -15.31 21.87
CA TYR A 489 -8.57 -16.26 22.47
C TYR A 489 -7.73 -15.49 23.50
N HIS A 490 -7.73 -15.95 24.73
CA HIS A 490 -7.14 -15.31 25.89
C HIS A 490 -6.02 -16.18 26.49
N ASP A 491 -5.27 -15.64 27.45
CA ASP A 491 -4.16 -16.31 28.15
C ASP A 491 -3.08 -16.86 27.18
N LEU A 492 -2.86 -16.20 26.02
CA LEU A 492 -1.96 -16.65 24.98
C LEU A 492 -0.53 -16.16 25.22
N LEU A 493 0.43 -17.06 25.06
CA LEU A 493 1.83 -16.71 24.85
C LEU A 493 2.08 -16.34 23.38
N PRO A 494 3.19 -15.67 23.05
CA PRO A 494 3.49 -15.28 21.64
C PRO A 494 3.48 -16.47 20.67
N ALA A 495 3.97 -17.64 21.07
CA ALA A 495 3.93 -18.85 20.24
C ALA A 495 2.50 -19.35 19.99
N ASP A 496 1.63 -19.25 20.99
CA ASP A 496 0.23 -19.68 20.89
C ASP A 496 -0.55 -18.80 19.91
N LYS A 497 -0.22 -17.49 19.83
CA LYS A 497 -0.82 -16.59 18.83
C LYS A 497 -0.53 -17.06 17.39
N VAL A 498 0.71 -17.49 17.12
CA VAL A 498 1.09 -18.05 15.81
C VAL A 498 0.28 -19.30 15.50
N GLU A 499 0.15 -20.22 16.46
CA GLU A 499 -0.60 -21.47 16.29
C GLU A 499 -2.09 -21.19 16.01
N GLN A 500 -2.70 -20.23 16.69
CA GLN A 500 -4.10 -19.86 16.44
C GLN A 500 -4.29 -19.28 15.04
N VAL A 501 -3.37 -18.43 14.55
CA VAL A 501 -3.42 -17.93 13.17
C VAL A 501 -3.24 -19.06 12.16
N GLU A 502 -2.32 -20.01 12.39
CA GLU A 502 -2.15 -21.19 11.54
C GLU A 502 -3.40 -22.07 11.48
N ARG A 503 -4.10 -22.19 12.59
CA ARG A 503 -5.38 -22.89 12.64
C ARG A 503 -6.44 -22.20 11.80
N LEU A 504 -6.57 -20.88 11.92
CA LEU A 504 -7.50 -20.08 11.12
C LEU A 504 -7.18 -20.14 9.62
N LEU A 505 -5.89 -20.16 9.25
CA LEU A 505 -5.44 -20.34 7.87
C LEU A 505 -5.85 -21.71 7.29
N LYS A 506 -5.82 -22.77 8.10
CA LYS A 506 -6.26 -24.12 7.69
C LYS A 506 -7.78 -24.23 7.59
N GLU A 507 -8.53 -23.46 8.38
CA GLU A 507 -9.99 -23.42 8.37
C GLU A 507 -10.55 -22.59 7.21
N ALA A 508 -9.75 -21.67 6.63
CA ALA A 508 -10.15 -20.80 5.54
C ALA A 508 -10.46 -21.57 4.25
N LYS A 509 -11.54 -21.20 3.57
CA LYS A 509 -11.93 -21.82 2.31
C LYS A 509 -11.06 -21.35 1.15
N PRO A 510 -10.96 -22.13 0.06
CA PRO A 510 -10.25 -21.69 -1.14
C PRO A 510 -10.77 -20.32 -1.64
N GLY A 511 -9.86 -19.34 -1.76
CA GLY A 511 -10.19 -17.97 -2.17
C GLY A 511 -10.54 -17.03 -1.01
N GLU A 512 -10.58 -17.49 0.23
CA GLU A 512 -10.65 -16.67 1.43
C GLU A 512 -9.25 -16.44 1.99
N ARG A 513 -9.03 -15.26 2.60
CA ARG A 513 -7.76 -14.87 3.20
C ARG A 513 -7.94 -14.47 4.66
N VAL A 514 -6.93 -14.79 5.44
CA VAL A 514 -6.81 -14.42 6.86
C VAL A 514 -5.78 -13.30 6.98
N GLY A 515 -6.21 -12.14 7.50
CA GLY A 515 -5.31 -11.05 7.85
C GLY A 515 -5.05 -11.00 9.34
N PHE A 516 -3.85 -10.60 9.73
CA PHE A 516 -3.50 -10.30 11.11
C PHE A 516 -3.15 -8.81 11.23
N VAL A 517 -3.70 -8.17 12.27
CA VAL A 517 -3.49 -6.75 12.56
C VAL A 517 -2.81 -6.65 13.94
N GLY A 518 -1.64 -6.02 13.98
CA GLY A 518 -0.82 -5.88 15.18
C GLY A 518 0.01 -4.60 15.18
N ASP A 519 0.68 -4.29 16.30
CA ASP A 519 1.61 -3.16 16.40
C ASP A 519 3.00 -3.48 15.83
N GLY A 520 3.29 -4.75 15.60
CA GLY A 520 4.51 -5.27 14.98
C GLY A 520 5.73 -5.38 15.87
N ILE A 521 5.71 -4.87 17.11
CA ILE A 521 6.86 -4.96 18.01
C ILE A 521 6.98 -6.39 18.55
N ASN A 522 5.89 -6.92 19.08
CA ASN A 522 5.85 -8.26 19.68
C ASN A 522 5.28 -9.32 18.72
N ASP A 523 4.53 -8.90 17.72
CA ASP A 523 3.74 -9.76 16.85
C ASP A 523 4.36 -10.00 15.46
N ALA A 524 5.63 -9.61 15.24
CA ALA A 524 6.32 -9.80 13.95
C ALA A 524 6.23 -11.24 13.41
N PRO A 525 6.39 -12.32 14.23
CA PRO A 525 6.22 -13.69 13.74
C PRO A 525 4.79 -13.99 13.28
N VAL A 526 3.78 -13.40 13.91
CA VAL A 526 2.36 -13.61 13.59
C VAL A 526 2.02 -12.84 12.31
N LEU A 527 2.52 -11.59 12.15
CA LEU A 527 2.37 -10.77 10.95
C LEU A 527 2.91 -11.50 9.71
N MET A 528 4.12 -12.06 9.81
CA MET A 528 4.74 -12.79 8.70
C MET A 528 4.03 -14.12 8.37
N ARG A 529 3.27 -14.68 9.31
CA ARG A 529 2.61 -15.98 9.13
C ARG A 529 1.23 -15.86 8.49
N ALA A 530 0.53 -14.75 8.66
CA ALA A 530 -0.78 -14.50 8.06
C ALA A 530 -0.71 -14.43 6.52
N ASP A 531 -1.86 -14.57 5.83
CA ASP A 531 -1.94 -14.30 4.38
C ASP A 531 -1.67 -12.82 4.07
N VAL A 532 -2.03 -11.92 5.00
CA VAL A 532 -1.77 -10.48 4.94
C VAL A 532 -1.47 -9.97 6.36
N GLY A 533 -0.23 -9.63 6.63
CA GLY A 533 0.18 -8.96 7.85
C GLY A 533 -0.04 -7.44 7.74
N ILE A 534 -0.74 -6.85 8.70
CA ILE A 534 -1.07 -5.42 8.73
C ILE A 534 -0.53 -4.80 10.01
N ALA A 535 0.44 -3.90 9.89
CA ALA A 535 0.98 -3.16 11.03
C ALA A 535 0.25 -1.83 11.22
N MET A 536 0.00 -1.47 12.48
CA MET A 536 -0.67 -0.23 12.90
C MET A 536 0.33 0.73 13.54
N GLY A 537 0.19 2.05 13.26
CA GLY A 537 0.93 3.11 13.95
C GLY A 537 2.46 3.06 13.82
N SER A 538 2.97 2.43 12.79
CA SER A 538 4.35 1.91 12.72
C SER A 538 5.41 2.92 12.33
N LEU A 539 5.12 4.22 12.23
CA LEU A 539 6.11 5.24 11.84
C LEU A 539 7.37 5.28 12.73
N GLY A 540 7.35 4.62 13.89
CA GLY A 540 8.50 4.51 14.80
C GLY A 540 9.08 3.10 14.95
N SER A 541 8.45 2.05 14.40
CA SER A 541 8.89 0.66 14.57
C SER A 541 9.40 0.04 13.27
N ASP A 542 10.71 0.02 13.12
CA ASP A 542 11.38 -0.58 11.97
C ASP A 542 11.05 -2.07 11.81
N ALA A 543 10.97 -2.80 12.93
CA ALA A 543 10.63 -4.22 12.95
C ALA A 543 9.19 -4.49 12.44
N ALA A 544 8.23 -3.64 12.81
CA ALA A 544 6.85 -3.74 12.33
C ALA A 544 6.75 -3.47 10.83
N ILE A 545 7.44 -2.41 10.37
CA ILE A 545 7.51 -2.08 8.94
C ILE A 545 8.12 -3.26 8.18
N GLU A 546 9.15 -3.92 8.68
CA GLU A 546 9.80 -5.04 7.99
C GLU A 546 8.91 -6.29 7.94
N ALA A 547 8.22 -6.62 9.02
CA ALA A 547 7.43 -7.84 9.14
C ALA A 547 6.08 -7.79 8.42
N ALA A 548 5.44 -6.61 8.32
CA ALA A 548 4.11 -6.47 7.74
C ALA A 548 4.12 -6.37 6.20
N ASP A 549 3.01 -6.75 5.58
CA ASP A 549 2.75 -6.61 4.14
C ASP A 549 2.04 -5.28 3.81
N LEU A 550 1.23 -4.81 4.74
CA LEU A 550 0.53 -3.53 4.72
C LEU A 550 0.88 -2.76 6.00
N VAL A 551 1.12 -1.45 5.88
CA VAL A 551 1.41 -0.61 7.04
C VAL A 551 0.44 0.57 7.03
N ILE A 552 -0.32 0.72 8.11
CA ILE A 552 -1.15 1.90 8.37
C ILE A 552 -0.28 2.87 9.15
N MET A 553 0.03 4.01 8.52
CA MET A 553 1.08 4.93 8.98
C MET A 553 0.67 5.73 10.22
N ASP A 554 -0.62 5.92 10.41
CA ASP A 554 -1.22 6.43 11.62
C ASP A 554 -1.90 5.31 12.42
N ASP A 555 -2.52 5.68 13.51
CA ASP A 555 -3.13 4.71 14.43
C ASP A 555 -4.64 4.53 14.19
N GLU A 556 -5.14 4.89 12.98
CA GLU A 556 -6.57 4.85 12.64
C GLU A 556 -7.04 3.48 12.13
N LEU A 557 -7.82 2.75 12.95
CA LEU A 557 -8.45 1.47 12.57
C LEU A 557 -9.43 1.59 11.39
N SER A 558 -10.01 2.76 11.13
CA SER A 558 -10.92 3.02 10.02
C SER A 558 -10.30 2.71 8.65
N LYS A 559 -8.98 2.87 8.52
CA LYS A 559 -8.20 2.64 7.30
C LYS A 559 -8.12 1.18 6.90
N LEU A 560 -8.37 0.25 7.81
CA LEU A 560 -8.52 -1.18 7.48
C LEU A 560 -9.68 -1.42 6.51
N ALA A 561 -10.81 -0.75 6.71
CA ALA A 561 -11.92 -0.85 5.76
C ALA A 561 -11.60 -0.16 4.43
N ASP A 562 -10.84 0.94 4.46
CA ASP A 562 -10.44 1.66 3.26
C ASP A 562 -9.51 0.85 2.37
N ILE A 563 -8.49 0.17 2.94
CA ILE A 563 -7.59 -0.68 2.14
C ILE A 563 -8.35 -1.83 1.48
N ILE A 564 -9.31 -2.46 2.16
CA ILE A 564 -10.14 -3.51 1.58
C ILE A 564 -11.00 -2.95 0.43
N ARG A 565 -11.60 -1.76 0.57
CA ARG A 565 -12.37 -1.10 -0.50
C ARG A 565 -11.50 -0.77 -1.71
N ILE A 566 -10.32 -0.21 -1.50
CA ILE A 566 -9.34 0.12 -2.54
C ILE A 566 -8.92 -1.15 -3.28
N SER A 567 -8.57 -2.21 -2.54
CA SER A 567 -8.16 -3.50 -3.08
C SER A 567 -9.24 -4.12 -3.95
N ARG A 568 -10.47 -4.19 -3.46
CA ARG A 568 -11.61 -4.73 -4.23
C ARG A 568 -11.96 -3.91 -5.46
N LYS A 569 -11.87 -2.59 -5.37
CA LYS A 569 -12.04 -1.71 -6.54
C LYS A 569 -10.97 -1.98 -7.58
N THR A 570 -9.71 -2.07 -7.17
CA THR A 570 -8.57 -2.35 -8.04
C THR A 570 -8.71 -3.69 -8.75
N VAL A 571 -8.96 -4.75 -8.01
CA VAL A 571 -9.15 -6.11 -8.57
C VAL A 571 -10.36 -6.15 -9.52
N ARG A 572 -11.44 -5.46 -9.20
CA ARG A 572 -12.63 -5.36 -10.08
C ARG A 572 -12.27 -4.69 -11.41
N ILE A 573 -11.55 -3.57 -11.38
CA ILE A 573 -11.10 -2.85 -12.59
C ILE A 573 -10.19 -3.74 -13.42
N VAL A 574 -9.24 -4.43 -12.79
CA VAL A 574 -8.34 -5.38 -13.46
C VAL A 574 -9.13 -6.51 -14.13
N ARG A 575 -10.08 -7.14 -13.42
CA ARG A 575 -10.93 -8.19 -13.98
C ARG A 575 -11.78 -7.70 -15.15
N GLN A 576 -12.32 -6.47 -15.06
CA GLN A 576 -13.05 -5.84 -16.17
C GLN A 576 -12.17 -5.69 -17.41
N ASN A 577 -10.92 -5.20 -17.24
CA ASN A 577 -9.99 -5.03 -18.35
C ASN A 577 -9.63 -6.38 -18.99
N VAL A 578 -9.37 -7.41 -18.18
CA VAL A 578 -9.07 -8.76 -18.67
C VAL A 578 -10.25 -9.33 -19.46
N ALA A 579 -11.45 -9.30 -18.89
CA ALA A 579 -12.65 -9.84 -19.54
C ALA A 579 -12.95 -9.09 -20.85
N PHE A 580 -12.90 -7.76 -20.83
CA PHE A 580 -13.15 -6.93 -22.00
C PHE A 580 -12.13 -7.19 -23.12
N ALA A 581 -10.83 -7.19 -22.80
CA ALA A 581 -9.78 -7.41 -23.79
C ALA A 581 -9.87 -8.80 -24.41
N LEU A 582 -10.11 -9.85 -23.62
CA LEU A 582 -10.29 -11.21 -24.14
C LEU A 582 -11.55 -11.36 -24.99
N ALA A 583 -12.67 -10.75 -24.60
CA ALA A 583 -13.92 -10.82 -25.35
C ALA A 583 -13.79 -10.15 -26.73
N VAL A 584 -13.20 -8.93 -26.79
CA VAL A 584 -13.03 -8.24 -28.08
C VAL A 584 -12.05 -9.00 -28.97
N LYS A 585 -10.93 -9.50 -28.43
CA LYS A 585 -9.97 -10.31 -29.19
C LYS A 585 -10.60 -11.58 -29.76
N ALA A 586 -11.35 -12.30 -28.95
CA ALA A 586 -12.07 -13.50 -29.41
C ALA A 586 -13.05 -13.16 -30.54
N ALA A 587 -13.80 -12.06 -30.41
CA ALA A 587 -14.72 -11.62 -31.44
C ALA A 587 -14.01 -11.30 -32.76
N VAL A 588 -12.92 -10.51 -32.72
CA VAL A 588 -12.15 -10.15 -33.94
C VAL A 588 -11.49 -11.36 -34.56
N LEU A 589 -10.96 -12.30 -33.77
CA LEU A 589 -10.40 -13.56 -34.29
C LEU A 589 -11.47 -14.40 -35.01
N VAL A 590 -12.65 -14.53 -34.43
CA VAL A 590 -13.78 -15.27 -35.07
C VAL A 590 -14.18 -14.59 -36.38
N LEU A 591 -14.39 -13.26 -36.37
CA LEU A 591 -14.72 -12.50 -37.58
C LEU A 591 -13.61 -12.62 -38.64
N GLY A 592 -12.34 -12.64 -38.23
CA GLY A 592 -11.19 -12.84 -39.10
C GLY A 592 -11.18 -14.19 -39.79
N ILE A 593 -11.53 -15.29 -39.12
CA ILE A 593 -11.66 -16.62 -39.72
C ILE A 593 -12.68 -16.61 -40.86
N PHE A 594 -13.85 -16.01 -40.62
CA PHE A 594 -14.90 -15.91 -41.62
C PHE A 594 -14.62 -14.90 -42.72
N GLY A 595 -13.51 -14.12 -42.63
CA GLY A 595 -13.16 -13.07 -43.59
C GLY A 595 -14.08 -11.85 -43.52
N LEU A 596 -14.80 -11.67 -42.41
CA LEU A 596 -15.69 -10.53 -42.14
C LEU A 596 -14.94 -9.37 -41.50
N ALA A 597 -13.76 -9.59 -40.93
CA ALA A 597 -12.90 -8.56 -40.40
C ALA A 597 -11.85 -8.13 -41.43
N ASN A 598 -11.48 -6.84 -41.40
CA ASN A 598 -10.37 -6.29 -42.15
C ASN A 598 -9.19 -5.95 -41.21
N MET A 599 -8.03 -5.55 -41.79
CA MET A 599 -6.83 -5.23 -41.01
C MET A 599 -7.02 -3.99 -40.14
N TRP A 600 -7.86 -3.04 -40.54
CA TRP A 600 -8.17 -1.83 -39.76
C TRP A 600 -8.94 -2.16 -38.48
N GLU A 601 -9.94 -3.02 -38.60
CA GLU A 601 -10.72 -3.48 -37.45
C GLU A 601 -9.88 -4.28 -36.47
N ALA A 602 -8.93 -5.08 -37.00
CA ALA A 602 -7.98 -5.82 -36.19
C ALA A 602 -7.08 -4.90 -35.35
N VAL A 603 -6.50 -3.87 -35.98
CA VAL A 603 -5.63 -2.90 -35.29
C VAL A 603 -6.45 -2.04 -34.33
N PHE A 604 -7.61 -1.57 -34.74
CA PHE A 604 -8.48 -0.80 -33.86
C PHE A 604 -8.94 -1.63 -32.67
N GLY A 605 -9.25 -2.92 -32.87
CA GLY A 605 -9.59 -3.88 -31.80
C GLY A 605 -8.45 -4.13 -30.82
N ASP A 606 -7.19 -4.04 -31.25
CA ASP A 606 -6.03 -4.19 -30.37
C ASP A 606 -5.63 -2.87 -29.67
N VAL A 607 -5.35 -1.83 -30.46
CA VAL A 607 -4.93 -0.52 -29.96
C VAL A 607 -6.06 0.19 -29.21
N GLY A 608 -7.27 0.20 -29.75
CA GLY A 608 -8.44 0.82 -29.12
C GLY A 608 -8.78 0.18 -27.78
N VAL A 609 -8.75 -1.15 -27.72
CA VAL A 609 -8.95 -1.90 -26.47
C VAL A 609 -7.86 -1.57 -25.45
N THR A 610 -6.59 -1.47 -25.88
CA THR A 610 -5.48 -1.09 -25.01
C THR A 610 -5.70 0.28 -24.41
N VAL A 611 -6.05 1.28 -25.22
CA VAL A 611 -6.35 2.65 -24.74
C VAL A 611 -7.51 2.65 -23.74
N LEU A 612 -8.61 1.96 -24.05
CA LEU A 612 -9.76 1.89 -23.15
C LEU A 612 -9.43 1.18 -21.84
N ALA A 613 -8.67 0.08 -21.90
CA ALA A 613 -8.23 -0.67 -20.72
C ALA A 613 -7.29 0.18 -19.83
N VAL A 614 -6.40 0.95 -20.43
CA VAL A 614 -5.51 1.89 -19.72
C VAL A 614 -6.33 3.01 -19.06
N LEU A 615 -7.27 3.63 -19.78
CA LEU A 615 -8.15 4.66 -19.20
C LEU A 615 -8.99 4.10 -18.04
N ASN A 616 -9.49 2.87 -18.16
CA ASN A 616 -10.21 2.21 -17.07
C ASN A 616 -9.27 1.92 -15.88
N ALA A 617 -8.03 1.47 -16.13
CA ALA A 617 -7.02 1.23 -15.09
C ALA A 617 -6.69 2.50 -14.29
N MET A 618 -6.64 3.66 -14.93
CA MET A 618 -6.40 4.95 -14.25
C MET A 618 -7.47 5.30 -13.20
N ARG A 619 -8.67 4.72 -13.26
CA ARG A 619 -9.72 4.89 -12.24
C ARG A 619 -9.32 4.27 -10.88
N ALA A 620 -8.33 3.38 -10.86
CA ALA A 620 -7.79 2.82 -9.63
C ALA A 620 -7.02 3.85 -8.80
N LEU A 621 -6.46 4.90 -9.41
CA LEU A 621 -5.73 6.00 -8.74
C LEU A 621 -6.59 6.84 -7.78
N THR A 622 -7.91 6.84 -7.96
CA THR A 622 -8.83 7.57 -7.08
C THR A 622 -9.34 6.64 -6.00
N PRO A 623 -9.16 6.95 -4.70
CA PRO A 623 -9.78 6.17 -3.63
C PRO A 623 -11.30 6.12 -3.83
N PRO A 624 -11.98 5.04 -3.44
CA PRO A 624 -13.43 5.02 -3.42
C PRO A 624 -13.94 6.11 -2.46
N SER A 625 -14.97 6.85 -2.88
CA SER A 625 -15.63 7.79 -1.97
C SER A 625 -16.21 7.01 -0.79
N ALA A 626 -15.93 7.46 0.42
CA ALA A 626 -16.65 6.97 1.58
C ALA A 626 -18.14 7.27 1.35
N ARG A 627 -18.93 6.26 1.02
CA ARG A 627 -20.39 6.43 1.11
C ARG A 627 -20.69 6.60 2.60
N ARG A 628 -21.16 7.80 2.93
CA ARG A 628 -21.74 8.13 4.24
C ARG A 628 -22.88 7.16 4.56
#